data_12422a6305dde08ea1357d014fadcc3d
#
_entry.id   12422a6305dde08ea1357d014fadcc3d
#
_cell.length_a   1.000
_cell.length_b   1.000
_cell.length_c   1.000
_cell.angle_alpha   90.00
_cell.angle_beta   90.00
_cell.angle_gamma   90.00
#
_symmetry.space_group_name_H-M   'P 1'
#
loop_
_entity.id
_entity.type
_entity.pdbx_description
1 polymer ?
#
loop_
_entity_poly.entity_id
_entity_poly.type
_entity_poly.pdbx_seq_one_letter_code
_entity_poly.pdbx_strand_id
1 'polypeptide(L)'
;KQSVERLLGVGEQKFIEASVWADRIKSNEAFNYLKPLHYVNMPKMATKYDKARDCKKNKCVVEAIKDFSQIAKTGSEKERTLALRMLIHLIADVHQPLHAGLFEDRGGNWYEIKYQGKSVTLHKFWDNQIVKRFDKDVVSGANKINANGISVDVSNPVAWAEESHAIAVNSVYLAPENKTLTDDYLLMADNITQTQLSR
;
A
#
# COMPACT_ATOMS: atom_id res chain seq x y z
N LYS A 1 0.71 -22.90 -2.12
CA LYS A 1 0.03 -22.72 -3.41
C LYS A 1 -1.36 -23.38 -3.39
N GLN A 2 -1.48 -24.69 -3.20
CA GLN A 2 -2.78 -25.41 -3.21
C GLN A 2 -3.82 -24.83 -2.23
N SER A 3 -3.44 -24.39 -1.03
CA SER A 3 -4.35 -23.78 -0.05
C SER A 3 -4.90 -22.43 -0.50
N VAL A 4 -4.10 -21.61 -1.16
CA VAL A 4 -4.50 -20.31 -1.71
C VAL A 4 -5.45 -20.51 -2.89
N GLU A 5 -5.10 -21.41 -3.81
CA GLU A 5 -5.93 -21.74 -4.98
C GLU A 5 -7.30 -22.32 -4.57
N ARG A 6 -7.37 -23.07 -3.48
CA ARG A 6 -8.65 -23.57 -2.95
C ARG A 6 -9.56 -22.42 -2.47
N LEU A 7 -8.99 -21.38 -1.87
CA LEU A 7 -9.76 -20.26 -1.31
C LEU A 7 -10.11 -19.19 -2.35
N LEU A 8 -9.19 -18.88 -3.26
CA LEU A 8 -9.38 -17.81 -4.26
C LEU A 8 -9.86 -18.31 -5.61
N GLY A 9 -9.68 -19.59 -5.93
CA GLY A 9 -9.80 -20.17 -7.26
C GLY A 9 -8.43 -20.35 -7.92
N VAL A 10 -8.41 -21.18 -8.96
CA VAL A 10 -7.19 -21.53 -9.69
C VAL A 10 -6.90 -20.48 -10.77
N GLY A 11 -5.63 -20.11 -10.92
CA GLY A 11 -5.11 -19.26 -11.98
C GLY A 11 -4.80 -17.82 -11.56
N GLU A 12 -3.94 -17.21 -12.34
CA GLU A 12 -3.42 -15.85 -12.12
C GLU A 12 -4.55 -14.80 -12.07
N GLN A 13 -5.54 -14.91 -12.94
CA GLN A 13 -6.68 -13.99 -12.99
C GLN A 13 -7.42 -13.91 -11.66
N LYS A 14 -7.55 -15.03 -10.95
CA LYS A 14 -8.21 -15.06 -9.63
C LYS A 14 -7.41 -14.34 -8.55
N PHE A 15 -6.10 -14.40 -8.63
CA PHE A 15 -5.23 -13.63 -7.75
C PHE A 15 -5.31 -12.13 -8.03
N ILE A 16 -5.30 -11.72 -9.32
CA ILE A 16 -5.49 -10.33 -9.74
C ILE A 16 -6.85 -9.79 -9.27
N GLU A 17 -7.94 -10.56 -9.45
CA GLU A 17 -9.26 -10.18 -8.93
C GLU A 17 -9.26 -9.98 -7.41
N ALA A 18 -8.55 -10.84 -6.68
CA ALA A 18 -8.43 -10.76 -5.23
C ALA A 18 -7.65 -9.52 -4.79
N SER A 19 -6.58 -9.15 -5.49
CA SER A 19 -5.73 -8.00 -5.14
C SER A 19 -6.46 -6.65 -5.22
N VAL A 20 -7.43 -6.50 -6.10
CA VAL A 20 -8.23 -5.27 -6.26
C VAL A 20 -9.61 -5.33 -5.58
N TRP A 21 -9.93 -6.46 -4.96
CA TRP A 21 -11.26 -6.69 -4.40
C TRP A 21 -11.61 -5.72 -3.27
N ALA A 22 -10.68 -5.46 -2.36
CA ALA A 22 -10.89 -4.56 -1.22
C ALA A 22 -11.24 -3.14 -1.68
N ASP A 23 -10.58 -2.65 -2.72
CA ASP A 23 -10.88 -1.34 -3.32
C ASP A 23 -12.25 -1.28 -4.00
N ARG A 24 -12.65 -2.37 -4.65
CA ARG A 24 -13.96 -2.42 -5.30
C ARG A 24 -15.09 -2.38 -4.30
N ILE A 25 -14.98 -3.08 -3.18
CA ILE A 25 -16.07 -3.13 -2.19
C ILE A 25 -16.16 -1.88 -1.32
N LYS A 26 -15.08 -1.15 -1.09
CA LYS A 26 -15.09 0.07 -0.26
C LYS A 26 -15.97 1.19 -0.83
N SER A 27 -16.36 1.11 -2.10
CA SER A 27 -17.35 2.03 -2.71
C SER A 27 -18.78 1.75 -2.26
N ASN A 28 -19.07 0.56 -1.72
CA ASN A 28 -20.37 0.21 -1.16
C ASN A 28 -20.43 0.68 0.30
N GLU A 29 -21.46 1.42 0.68
CA GLU A 29 -21.63 1.97 2.03
C GLU A 29 -21.58 0.92 3.15
N ALA A 30 -22.07 -0.29 2.89
CA ALA A 30 -22.01 -1.42 3.82
C ALA A 30 -20.57 -1.78 4.23
N PHE A 31 -19.57 -1.40 3.43
CA PHE A 31 -18.15 -1.67 3.67
C PHE A 31 -17.33 -0.44 4.03
N ASN A 32 -17.98 0.70 4.36
CA ASN A 32 -17.29 1.94 4.76
C ASN A 32 -16.33 1.73 5.95
N TYR A 33 -16.61 0.75 6.81
CA TYR A 33 -15.76 0.40 7.95
C TYR A 33 -14.37 -0.13 7.54
N LEU A 34 -14.19 -0.58 6.29
CA LEU A 34 -12.91 -1.06 5.75
C LEU A 34 -12.00 0.09 5.31
N LYS A 35 -12.52 1.27 4.97
CA LYS A 35 -11.75 2.40 4.44
C LYS A 35 -10.52 2.77 5.30
N PRO A 36 -10.63 2.91 6.63
CA PRO A 36 -9.47 3.25 7.45
C PRO A 36 -8.46 2.12 7.61
N LEU A 37 -8.78 0.89 7.15
CA LEU A 37 -7.86 -0.25 7.24
C LEU A 37 -6.78 -0.25 6.16
N HIS A 38 -6.86 0.64 5.17
CA HIS A 38 -5.94 0.71 4.03
C HIS A 38 -4.67 1.52 4.32
N TYR A 39 -4.61 2.27 5.43
CA TYR A 39 -3.50 3.17 5.72
C TYR A 39 -3.24 3.30 7.22
N VAL A 40 -2.10 3.87 7.55
CA VAL A 40 -1.76 4.40 8.88
C VAL A 40 -1.02 5.73 8.71
N ASN A 41 -1.62 6.82 9.15
CA ASN A 41 -0.94 8.12 9.10
C ASN A 41 -0.21 8.37 10.42
N MET A 42 1.06 8.77 10.33
CA MET A 42 1.91 9.06 11.47
C MET A 42 2.37 10.53 11.43
N PRO A 43 2.64 11.18 12.58
CA PRO A 43 3.21 12.52 12.60
C PRO A 43 4.57 12.56 11.88
N LYS A 44 4.89 13.66 11.20
CA LYS A 44 6.14 13.83 10.44
C LYS A 44 7.40 13.45 11.19
N MET A 45 7.45 13.76 12.50
CA MET A 45 8.61 13.49 13.34
C MET A 45 8.61 12.11 13.99
N ALA A 46 7.61 11.29 13.72
CA ALA A 46 7.55 9.93 14.25
C ALA A 46 8.55 9.03 13.51
N THR A 47 9.41 8.38 14.27
CA THR A 47 10.33 7.36 13.74
C THR A 47 9.86 5.95 14.02
N LYS A 48 8.82 5.81 14.86
CA LYS A 48 8.23 4.55 15.28
C LYS A 48 6.72 4.64 15.31
N TYR A 49 6.09 3.54 14.90
CA TYR A 49 4.66 3.36 15.05
C TYR A 49 4.27 3.28 16.52
N ASP A 50 3.24 4.02 16.90
CA ASP A 50 2.59 3.96 18.20
C ASP A 50 1.10 3.68 18.02
N LYS A 51 0.67 2.51 18.46
CA LYS A 51 -0.72 2.06 18.29
C LYS A 51 -1.75 3.02 18.90
N ALA A 52 -1.45 3.58 20.06
CA ALA A 52 -2.37 4.49 20.75
C ALA A 52 -2.52 5.82 20.01
N ARG A 53 -1.43 6.31 19.42
CA ARG A 53 -1.39 7.54 18.64
C ARG A 53 -1.94 7.36 17.23
N ASP A 54 -1.49 6.32 16.49
CA ASP A 54 -1.62 6.20 15.04
C ASP A 54 -2.77 5.30 14.61
N CYS A 55 -3.24 4.40 15.48
CA CYS A 55 -4.23 3.37 15.14
C CYS A 55 -5.43 3.36 16.09
N LYS A 56 -6.13 4.48 16.18
CA LYS A 56 -7.29 4.62 17.08
C LYS A 56 -8.35 3.56 16.77
N LYS A 57 -8.82 2.88 17.82
CA LYS A 57 -9.83 1.82 17.75
C LYS A 57 -9.40 0.63 16.87
N ASN A 58 -8.11 0.36 16.76
CA ASN A 58 -7.52 -0.67 15.87
C ASN A 58 -7.88 -0.51 14.38
N LYS A 59 -8.18 0.71 13.94
CA LYS A 59 -8.59 0.98 12.56
C LYS A 59 -7.43 1.58 11.79
N CYS A 60 -6.49 0.73 11.37
CA CYS A 60 -5.38 1.06 10.50
C CYS A 60 -4.84 -0.19 9.80
N VAL A 61 -4.03 -0.03 8.77
CA VAL A 61 -3.47 -1.12 7.98
C VAL A 61 -2.63 -2.09 8.82
N VAL A 62 -1.87 -1.59 9.80
CA VAL A 62 -1.00 -2.41 10.66
C VAL A 62 -1.80 -3.43 11.47
N GLU A 63 -2.82 -2.97 12.18
CA GLU A 63 -3.65 -3.86 13.00
C GLU A 63 -4.56 -4.72 12.13
N ALA A 64 -5.04 -4.20 10.99
CA ALA A 64 -5.83 -4.99 10.04
C ALA A 64 -5.04 -6.18 9.47
N ILE A 65 -3.76 -6.00 9.10
CA ILE A 65 -2.91 -7.10 8.64
C ILE A 65 -2.76 -8.17 9.73
N LYS A 66 -2.55 -7.77 10.99
CA LYS A 66 -2.46 -8.72 12.12
C LYS A 66 -3.76 -9.51 12.30
N ASP A 67 -4.90 -8.81 12.32
CA ASP A 67 -6.22 -9.42 12.53
C ASP A 67 -6.58 -10.38 11.38
N PHE A 68 -6.43 -9.95 10.13
CA PHE A 68 -6.68 -10.82 8.98
C PHE A 68 -5.69 -11.97 8.88
N SER A 69 -4.44 -11.80 9.31
CA SER A 69 -3.47 -12.90 9.40
C SER A 69 -3.92 -13.97 10.39
N GLN A 70 -4.51 -13.58 11.51
CA GLN A 70 -5.09 -14.52 12.47
C GLN A 70 -6.33 -15.22 11.91
N ILE A 71 -7.24 -14.46 11.29
CA ILE A 71 -8.45 -15.03 10.64
C ILE A 71 -8.08 -16.00 9.51
N ALA A 72 -7.06 -15.69 8.73
CA ALA A 72 -6.57 -16.59 7.67
C ALA A 72 -6.06 -17.94 8.19
N LYS A 73 -5.59 -18.00 9.45
CA LYS A 73 -5.12 -19.23 10.11
C LYS A 73 -6.26 -20.04 10.72
N THR A 74 -7.21 -19.39 11.40
CA THR A 74 -8.14 -20.04 12.33
C THR A 74 -9.61 -19.91 11.96
N GLY A 75 -9.97 -19.06 11.00
CA GLY A 75 -11.35 -18.82 10.59
C GLY A 75 -11.96 -19.95 9.78
N SER A 76 -13.27 -19.91 9.60
CA SER A 76 -14.00 -20.73 8.64
C SER A 76 -13.51 -20.48 7.21
N GLU A 77 -13.82 -21.36 6.27
CA GLU A 77 -13.39 -21.22 4.88
C GLU A 77 -13.80 -19.86 4.26
N LYS A 78 -15.03 -19.41 4.55
CA LYS A 78 -15.54 -18.12 4.10
C LYS A 78 -14.75 -16.94 4.68
N GLU A 79 -14.48 -16.98 5.98
CA GLU A 79 -13.69 -15.95 6.66
C GLU A 79 -12.23 -15.93 6.18
N ARG A 80 -11.64 -17.10 5.99
CA ARG A 80 -10.27 -17.24 5.45
C ARG A 80 -10.17 -16.71 4.03
N THR A 81 -11.19 -16.93 3.19
CA THR A 81 -11.24 -16.37 1.83
C THR A 81 -11.28 -14.85 1.86
N LEU A 82 -12.11 -14.26 2.73
CA LEU A 82 -12.16 -12.81 2.93
C LEU A 82 -10.83 -12.28 3.44
N ALA A 83 -10.28 -12.89 4.48
CA ALA A 83 -9.02 -12.50 5.07
C ALA A 83 -7.87 -12.53 4.07
N LEU A 84 -7.81 -13.55 3.22
CA LEU A 84 -6.77 -13.66 2.21
C LEU A 84 -6.87 -12.55 1.15
N ARG A 85 -8.08 -12.19 0.69
CA ARG A 85 -8.29 -11.06 -0.22
C ARG A 85 -7.85 -9.74 0.41
N MET A 86 -8.21 -9.51 1.68
CA MET A 86 -7.75 -8.33 2.42
C MET A 86 -6.24 -8.31 2.58
N LEU A 87 -5.61 -9.42 2.96
CA LEU A 87 -4.15 -9.49 3.13
C LEU A 87 -3.39 -9.18 1.85
N ILE A 88 -3.80 -9.76 0.71
CA ILE A 88 -3.16 -9.50 -0.59
C ILE A 88 -3.16 -8.01 -0.89
N HIS A 89 -4.27 -7.33 -0.62
CA HIS A 89 -4.41 -5.89 -0.87
C HIS A 89 -3.65 -5.05 0.16
N LEU A 90 -3.88 -5.29 1.45
CA LEU A 90 -3.32 -4.46 2.54
C LEU A 90 -1.79 -4.58 2.67
N ILE A 91 -1.22 -5.74 2.30
CA ILE A 91 0.24 -5.88 2.25
C ILE A 91 0.81 -5.02 1.13
N ALA A 92 0.16 -4.94 -0.04
CA ALA A 92 0.57 -4.00 -1.08
C ALA A 92 0.40 -2.54 -0.63
N ASP A 93 -0.73 -2.21 0.01
CA ASP A 93 -1.00 -0.86 0.53
C ASP A 93 0.09 -0.38 1.50
N VAL A 94 0.46 -1.19 2.48
CA VAL A 94 1.44 -0.77 3.50
C VAL A 94 2.83 -0.50 2.93
N HIS A 95 3.15 -1.05 1.76
CA HIS A 95 4.41 -0.80 1.05
C HIS A 95 4.34 0.42 0.11
N GLN A 96 3.16 1.00 -0.15
CA GLN A 96 3.05 2.30 -0.79
C GLN A 96 3.35 3.38 0.27
N PRO A 97 4.42 4.20 0.11
CA PRO A 97 4.91 5.07 1.19
C PRO A 97 3.85 6.01 1.78
N LEU A 98 2.92 6.51 0.97
CA LEU A 98 1.89 7.44 1.46
C LEU A 98 0.71 6.76 2.14
N HIS A 99 0.60 5.42 2.09
CA HIS A 99 -0.31 4.67 2.97
C HIS A 99 0.22 4.57 4.42
N ALA A 100 1.49 4.94 4.63
CA ALA A 100 2.06 5.26 5.95
C ALA A 100 2.52 6.73 6.01
N GLY A 101 1.81 7.63 5.32
CA GLY A 101 2.17 9.03 5.13
C GLY A 101 1.94 9.92 6.36
N LEU A 102 1.91 11.23 6.13
CA LEU A 102 1.76 12.19 7.20
C LEU A 102 0.31 12.33 7.66
N PHE A 103 0.12 12.45 8.97
CA PHE A 103 -1.19 12.73 9.56
C PHE A 103 -1.72 14.10 9.12
N GLU A 104 -0.83 15.09 9.00
CA GLU A 104 -1.13 16.49 8.79
C GLU A 104 -1.81 16.75 7.45
N ASP A 105 -1.52 15.95 6.43
CA ASP A 105 -2.05 16.10 5.07
C ASP A 105 -2.81 14.87 4.55
N ARG A 106 -3.17 13.97 5.48
CA ARG A 106 -3.88 12.71 5.17
C ARG A 106 -3.12 11.85 4.17
N GLY A 107 -1.82 11.66 4.41
CA GLY A 107 -0.98 10.84 3.54
C GLY A 107 -0.82 11.43 2.15
N GLY A 108 -0.63 12.74 2.03
CA GLY A 108 -0.44 13.42 0.74
C GLY A 108 -1.72 13.68 -0.06
N ASN A 109 -2.91 13.45 0.53
CA ASN A 109 -4.17 13.75 -0.14
C ASN A 109 -4.47 15.26 -0.20
N TRP A 110 -3.85 16.07 0.66
CA TRP A 110 -3.92 17.53 0.64
C TRP A 110 -2.66 18.19 0.10
N TYR A 111 -1.69 17.41 -0.36
CA TYR A 111 -0.43 17.89 -0.94
C TYR A 111 -0.54 17.88 -2.47
N GLU A 112 -0.61 19.05 -3.10
CA GLU A 112 -0.75 19.17 -4.55
C GLU A 112 0.62 19.27 -5.24
N ILE A 113 0.72 18.62 -6.40
CA ILE A 113 1.86 18.70 -7.33
C ILE A 113 1.35 18.90 -8.75
N LYS A 114 2.24 19.24 -9.67
CA LYS A 114 1.95 19.26 -11.11
C LYS A 114 2.70 18.12 -11.81
N TYR A 115 1.97 17.31 -12.54
CA TYR A 115 2.51 16.22 -13.36
C TYR A 115 1.87 16.24 -14.74
N GLN A 116 2.71 16.25 -15.80
CA GLN A 116 2.27 16.33 -17.20
C GLN A 116 1.27 17.47 -17.44
N GLY A 117 1.54 18.64 -16.88
CA GLY A 117 0.71 19.85 -17.04
C GLY A 117 -0.61 19.85 -16.26
N LYS A 118 -0.87 18.84 -15.42
CA LYS A 118 -2.09 18.72 -14.61
C LYS A 118 -1.79 18.81 -13.12
N SER A 119 -2.69 19.43 -12.34
CA SER A 119 -2.66 19.33 -10.88
C SER A 119 -3.16 17.95 -10.45
N VAL A 120 -2.46 17.34 -9.51
CA VAL A 120 -2.80 16.04 -8.93
C VAL A 120 -2.28 16.01 -7.48
N THR A 121 -2.99 15.32 -6.58
CA THR A 121 -2.47 15.13 -5.22
C THR A 121 -1.27 14.19 -5.24
N LEU A 122 -0.33 14.40 -4.32
CA LEU A 122 0.85 13.55 -4.18
C LEU A 122 0.45 12.09 -3.96
N HIS A 123 -0.57 11.85 -3.13
CA HIS A 123 -1.13 10.51 -2.91
C HIS A 123 -1.58 9.86 -4.22
N LYS A 124 -2.42 10.55 -5.02
CA LYS A 124 -2.91 10.02 -6.29
C LYS A 124 -1.80 9.79 -7.31
N PHE A 125 -0.74 10.59 -7.28
CA PHE A 125 0.44 10.37 -8.12
C PHE A 125 1.11 9.04 -7.76
N TRP A 126 1.33 8.78 -6.47
CA TRP A 126 1.97 7.55 -5.99
C TRP A 126 1.09 6.29 -6.13
N ASP A 127 -0.22 6.41 -5.99
CA ASP A 127 -1.14 5.29 -6.22
C ASP A 127 -1.25 4.87 -7.69
N ASN A 128 -1.13 5.83 -8.62
CA ASN A 128 -1.53 5.56 -10.00
C ASN A 128 -0.47 5.90 -11.04
N GLN A 129 0.11 7.13 -10.96
CA GLN A 129 0.91 7.62 -12.08
C GLN A 129 2.31 7.02 -12.07
N ILE A 130 2.90 6.85 -10.88
CA ILE A 130 4.24 6.27 -10.75
C ILE A 130 4.24 4.79 -11.15
N VAL A 131 3.21 4.03 -10.78
CA VAL A 131 3.09 2.62 -11.17
C VAL A 131 2.95 2.48 -12.69
N LYS A 132 2.13 3.34 -13.33
CA LYS A 132 1.99 3.38 -14.81
C LYS A 132 3.28 3.82 -15.50
N ARG A 133 4.12 4.58 -14.83
CA ARG A 133 5.43 4.98 -15.32
C ARG A 133 6.43 3.82 -15.25
N PHE A 134 6.36 3.01 -14.18
CA PHE A 134 7.17 1.81 -14.03
C PHE A 134 6.87 0.79 -15.13
N ASP A 135 5.60 0.46 -15.33
CA ASP A 135 5.14 -0.29 -16.50
C ASP A 135 3.65 -0.06 -16.78
N LYS A 136 3.32 -0.01 -18.08
CA LYS A 136 1.93 0.11 -18.55
C LYS A 136 1.20 -1.22 -18.55
N ASP A 137 1.95 -2.32 -18.57
CA ASP A 137 1.44 -3.68 -18.56
C ASP A 137 1.84 -4.39 -17.27
N VAL A 138 0.86 -4.91 -16.52
CA VAL A 138 1.05 -5.52 -15.21
C VAL A 138 1.95 -6.75 -15.28
N VAL A 139 1.82 -7.58 -16.32
CA VAL A 139 2.62 -8.80 -16.47
C VAL A 139 4.06 -8.44 -16.80
N SER A 140 4.27 -7.49 -17.71
CA SER A 140 5.61 -6.98 -18.02
C SER A 140 6.26 -6.36 -16.79
N GLY A 141 5.51 -5.57 -16.02
CA GLY A 141 5.96 -4.98 -14.74
C GLY A 141 6.38 -6.05 -13.75
N ALA A 142 5.55 -7.08 -13.54
CA ALA A 142 5.85 -8.19 -12.64
C ALA A 142 7.15 -8.94 -13.04
N ASN A 143 7.41 -9.11 -14.34
CA ASN A 143 8.64 -9.75 -14.83
C ASN A 143 9.90 -8.91 -14.59
N LYS A 144 9.79 -7.60 -14.43
CA LYS A 144 10.90 -6.70 -14.07
C LYS A 144 11.23 -6.71 -12.58
N ILE A 145 10.31 -7.18 -11.76
CA ILE A 145 10.49 -7.24 -10.31
C ILE A 145 11.37 -8.44 -9.98
N ASN A 146 12.56 -8.17 -9.46
CA ASN A 146 13.46 -9.23 -9.01
C ASN A 146 13.33 -9.38 -7.48
N ALA A 147 12.46 -10.29 -7.07
CA ALA A 147 12.28 -10.64 -5.66
C ALA A 147 13.39 -11.58 -5.13
N ASN A 148 14.30 -12.05 -5.98
CA ASN A 148 15.36 -12.96 -5.57
C ASN A 148 16.40 -12.21 -4.71
N GLY A 149 16.62 -12.71 -3.51
CA GLY A 149 17.63 -12.18 -2.57
C GLY A 149 17.14 -11.07 -1.64
N ILE A 150 15.87 -10.67 -1.71
CA ILE A 150 15.27 -9.80 -0.71
C ILE A 150 14.82 -10.65 0.47
N SER A 151 15.48 -10.50 1.61
CA SER A 151 15.01 -11.07 2.87
C SER A 151 13.95 -10.15 3.45
N VAL A 152 12.70 -10.55 3.36
CA VAL A 152 11.57 -9.81 3.94
C VAL A 152 11.12 -10.52 5.21
N ASP A 153 11.02 -9.82 6.33
CA ASP A 153 10.28 -10.30 7.48
C ASP A 153 8.78 -10.23 7.18
N VAL A 154 8.25 -11.34 6.63
CA VAL A 154 6.86 -11.47 6.22
C VAL A 154 5.84 -11.45 7.38
N SER A 155 6.28 -11.21 8.60
CA SER A 155 5.45 -11.24 9.81
C SER A 155 5.36 -9.91 10.54
N ASN A 156 6.02 -8.85 10.08
CA ASN A 156 6.16 -7.60 10.84
C ASN A 156 5.53 -6.37 10.14
N PRO A 157 4.19 -6.25 10.16
CA PRO A 157 3.51 -5.10 9.54
C PRO A 157 3.85 -3.76 10.19
N VAL A 158 4.36 -3.76 11.43
CA VAL A 158 4.89 -2.55 12.08
C VAL A 158 6.15 -2.06 11.38
N ALA A 159 7.09 -2.97 11.14
CA ALA A 159 8.33 -2.61 10.44
C ALA A 159 8.07 -2.11 9.01
N TRP A 160 7.11 -2.71 8.29
CA TRP A 160 6.71 -2.26 6.96
C TRP A 160 6.14 -0.84 6.97
N ALA A 161 5.25 -0.55 7.93
CA ALA A 161 4.68 0.79 8.08
C ALA A 161 5.74 1.83 8.47
N GLU A 162 6.66 1.50 9.39
CA GLU A 162 7.77 2.37 9.78
C GLU A 162 8.72 2.66 8.62
N GLU A 163 9.04 1.64 7.82
CA GLU A 163 9.86 1.81 6.62
C GLU A 163 9.17 2.69 5.58
N SER A 164 7.91 2.41 5.25
CA SER A 164 7.12 3.20 4.31
C SER A 164 6.99 4.65 4.77
N HIS A 165 6.79 4.88 6.07
CA HIS A 165 6.80 6.22 6.64
C HIS A 165 8.15 6.92 6.50
N ALA A 166 9.25 6.23 6.78
CA ALA A 166 10.58 6.79 6.61
C ALA A 166 10.86 7.17 5.14
N ILE A 167 10.44 6.34 4.19
CA ILE A 167 10.51 6.64 2.76
C ILE A 167 9.63 7.85 2.41
N ALA A 168 8.40 7.91 2.94
CA ALA A 168 7.52 9.05 2.73
C ALA A 168 8.20 10.35 3.18
N VAL A 169 8.65 10.42 4.43
CA VAL A 169 9.27 11.62 5.02
C VAL A 169 10.55 12.02 4.32
N ASN A 170 11.46 11.08 4.06
CA ASN A 170 12.82 11.37 3.60
C ASN A 170 12.94 11.48 2.08
N SER A 171 11.92 11.07 1.32
CA SER A 171 12.00 11.03 -0.14
C SER A 171 10.72 11.54 -0.81
N VAL A 172 9.56 10.96 -0.51
CA VAL A 172 8.31 11.26 -1.23
C VAL A 172 7.91 12.72 -1.04
N TYR A 173 7.98 13.23 0.19
CA TYR A 173 7.68 14.63 0.51
C TYR A 173 8.78 15.64 0.11
N LEU A 174 9.83 15.21 -0.59
CA LEU A 174 10.73 16.11 -1.30
C LEU A 174 10.12 16.65 -2.60
N ALA A 175 8.95 16.15 -3.01
CA ALA A 175 8.19 16.70 -4.12
C ALA A 175 7.95 18.20 -3.92
N PRO A 176 8.17 19.05 -4.92
CA PRO A 176 7.90 20.48 -4.79
C PRO A 176 6.39 20.74 -4.81
N GLU A 177 5.86 21.24 -3.69
CA GLU A 177 4.43 21.53 -3.56
C GLU A 177 3.99 22.57 -4.58
N ASN A 178 2.82 22.33 -5.23
CA ASN A 178 2.22 23.19 -6.26
C ASN A 178 3.12 23.46 -7.49
N LYS A 179 4.19 22.69 -7.67
CA LYS A 179 5.14 22.80 -8.78
C LYS A 179 5.23 21.50 -9.58
N THR A 180 5.80 21.62 -10.77
CA THR A 180 6.08 20.46 -11.63
C THR A 180 7.17 19.60 -11.02
N LEU A 181 6.96 18.28 -11.00
CA LEU A 181 7.97 17.32 -10.58
C LEU A 181 9.18 17.38 -11.50
N THR A 182 10.38 17.36 -10.91
CA THR A 182 11.64 17.33 -11.63
C THR A 182 11.99 15.92 -12.11
N ASP A 183 12.87 15.82 -13.11
CA ASP A 183 13.34 14.52 -13.61
C ASP A 183 14.09 13.76 -12.50
N ASP A 184 14.86 14.43 -11.66
CA ASP A 184 15.56 13.82 -10.51
C ASP A 184 14.56 13.22 -9.50
N TYR A 185 13.46 13.94 -9.22
CA TYR A 185 12.39 13.40 -8.38
C TYR A 185 11.74 12.17 -9.00
N LEU A 186 11.46 12.20 -10.29
CA LEU A 186 10.86 11.09 -11.02
C LEU A 186 11.77 9.86 -11.04
N LEU A 187 13.07 10.04 -11.22
CA LEU A 187 14.07 8.96 -11.16
C LEU A 187 14.12 8.33 -9.75
N MET A 188 14.16 9.16 -8.72
CA MET A 188 14.10 8.70 -7.33
C MET A 188 12.81 7.92 -7.05
N ALA A 189 11.67 8.41 -7.52
CA ALA A 189 10.37 7.77 -7.34
C ALA A 189 10.28 6.43 -8.09
N ASP A 190 10.84 6.32 -9.31
CA ASP A 190 10.93 5.06 -10.07
C ASP A 190 11.75 4.01 -9.29
N ASN A 191 12.89 4.38 -8.71
CA ASN A 191 13.75 3.49 -7.92
C ASN A 191 13.06 2.99 -6.63
N ILE A 192 12.37 3.88 -5.92
CA ILE A 192 11.57 3.51 -4.74
C ILE A 192 10.46 2.54 -5.14
N THR A 193 9.73 2.85 -6.22
CA THR A 193 8.65 2.00 -6.71
C THR A 193 9.15 0.59 -7.03
N GLN A 194 10.25 0.47 -7.76
CA GLN A 194 10.87 -0.82 -8.06
C GLN A 194 11.23 -1.59 -6.79
N THR A 195 11.83 -0.92 -5.82
CA THR A 195 12.23 -1.52 -4.54
C THR A 195 11.01 -2.01 -3.76
N GLN A 196 9.99 -1.18 -3.60
CA GLN A 196 8.79 -1.53 -2.83
C GLN A 196 7.95 -2.63 -3.50
N LEU A 197 7.84 -2.65 -4.82
CA LEU A 197 7.17 -3.72 -5.55
C LEU A 197 7.91 -5.07 -5.48
N SER A 198 9.20 -5.07 -5.13
CA SER A 198 10.01 -6.29 -5.01
C SER A 198 9.93 -6.95 -3.63
N ARG A 199 9.19 -6.36 -2.69
CA ARG A 199 8.99 -6.83 -1.31
C ARG A 199 7.68 -7.54 -1.13
#